data_f155979557032b2e46d9a059c35ec811
#
_entry.id   f155979557032b2e46d9a059c35ec811
#
_cell.length_a   1.000
_cell.length_b   1.000
_cell.length_c   1.000
_cell.angle_alpha   90.00
_cell.angle_beta   90.00
_cell.angle_gamma   90.00
#
_symmetry.space_group_name_H-M   'P 1'
#
loop_
_entity.id
_entity.type
_entity.pdbx_description
1 polymer ?
#
loop_
_entity_poly.entity_id
_entity_poly.type
_entity_poly.pdbx_seq_one_letter_code
_entity_poly.pdbx_strand_id
1 'polypeptide(L)'
;CIRDSTSFTVSPHESYVAVAEKLNEVTPGDHPKKTALFNSGAEAVENAVKIARNYTGKRGVVVMDRAFHGRTNLTMAMTAKQSPYKNGFGPFAPEIYRAPMSYPLRDGLSGAEAAKKTITMIEQEVGAANLACVVTEPIQGEGGFVVPAEGYLAAIQKWCNDNDVVFIVDEIQAGMMRTGTWFASDHEGIVPDMVTIAKGIASGMPLSAVTGRAEIMDSPQPGGLGGTYTGNPVACAAALATFKEFEDKDFGARAQNLEKIAREELEPILGDDRVAEFRGRGAMLALEFVTAD
;
A
#
# COMPACT_ATOMS: atom_id res chain seq x y z
N CYS A 1 -8.68 -34.54 5.11
CA CYS A 1 -9.57 -33.47 5.59
C CYS A 1 -9.19 -32.12 4.97
N ILE A 2 -10.16 -31.30 4.56
CA ILE A 2 -9.90 -29.98 3.93
C ILE A 2 -9.08 -29.08 4.86
N ARG A 3 -9.27 -29.17 6.18
CA ARG A 3 -8.52 -28.40 7.18
C ARG A 3 -7.04 -28.79 7.31
N ASP A 4 -6.68 -29.95 6.82
CA ASP A 4 -5.31 -30.47 6.89
C ASP A 4 -4.50 -30.09 5.64
N SER A 5 -5.17 -29.52 4.61
CA SER A 5 -4.52 -29.05 3.40
C SER A 5 -3.96 -27.65 3.59
N THR A 6 -2.73 -27.42 3.13
CA THR A 6 -2.09 -26.10 3.07
C THR A 6 -2.14 -25.48 1.68
N SER A 7 -2.78 -26.14 0.72
CA SER A 7 -2.83 -25.74 -0.70
C SER A 7 -4.25 -25.33 -1.10
N PHE A 8 -4.57 -24.04 -1.03
CA PHE A 8 -5.87 -23.52 -1.43
C PHE A 8 -6.21 -23.76 -2.91
N THR A 9 -5.23 -23.61 -3.78
CA THR A 9 -5.44 -23.80 -5.24
C THR A 9 -5.97 -25.19 -5.59
N VAL A 10 -5.65 -26.18 -4.76
CA VAL A 10 -6.08 -27.58 -4.96
C VAL A 10 -7.24 -27.95 -4.05
N SER A 11 -7.36 -27.30 -2.89
CA SER A 11 -8.34 -27.64 -1.85
C SER A 11 -8.86 -26.35 -1.18
N PRO A 12 -9.92 -25.75 -1.72
CA PRO A 12 -10.56 -24.56 -1.13
C PRO A 12 -11.01 -24.84 0.31
N HIS A 13 -10.92 -23.84 1.17
CA HIS A 13 -11.34 -23.94 2.57
C HIS A 13 -12.01 -22.67 3.09
N GLU A 14 -12.89 -22.83 4.09
CA GLU A 14 -13.73 -21.76 4.62
C GLU A 14 -12.93 -20.56 5.13
N SER A 15 -11.81 -20.78 5.80
CA SER A 15 -11.03 -19.66 6.37
C SER A 15 -10.41 -18.75 5.32
N TYR A 16 -10.06 -19.26 4.13
CA TYR A 16 -9.64 -18.39 3.01
C TYR A 16 -10.80 -17.48 2.58
N VAL A 17 -11.99 -18.09 2.38
CA VAL A 17 -13.18 -17.34 1.97
C VAL A 17 -13.53 -16.27 3.00
N ALA A 18 -13.54 -16.62 4.28
CA ALA A 18 -13.85 -15.69 5.36
C ALA A 18 -12.85 -14.50 5.44
N VAL A 19 -11.55 -14.75 5.23
CA VAL A 19 -10.56 -13.66 5.13
C VAL A 19 -10.84 -12.76 3.93
N ALA A 20 -11.14 -13.36 2.77
CA ALA A 20 -11.43 -12.59 1.55
C ALA A 20 -12.73 -11.77 1.70
N GLU A 21 -13.77 -12.32 2.29
CA GLU A 21 -15.03 -11.63 2.57
C GLU A 21 -14.80 -10.44 3.51
N LYS A 22 -14.04 -10.63 4.61
CA LYS A 22 -13.72 -9.53 5.53
C LYS A 22 -12.91 -8.43 4.86
N LEU A 23 -11.92 -8.78 4.04
CA LEU A 23 -11.16 -7.78 3.28
C LEU A 23 -12.02 -7.04 2.26
N ASN A 24 -12.95 -7.72 1.59
CA ASN A 24 -13.91 -7.07 0.70
C ASN A 24 -14.82 -6.09 1.45
N GLU A 25 -15.22 -6.42 2.67
CA GLU A 25 -16.05 -5.57 3.52
C GLU A 25 -15.31 -4.29 3.93
N VAL A 26 -14.08 -4.42 4.47
CA VAL A 26 -13.37 -3.29 5.10
C VAL A 26 -12.54 -2.45 4.13
N THR A 27 -12.26 -2.93 2.92
CA THR A 27 -11.52 -2.14 1.91
C THR A 27 -12.39 -0.98 1.39
N PRO A 28 -11.84 0.24 1.21
CA PRO A 28 -12.61 1.41 0.80
C PRO A 28 -13.46 1.22 -0.46
N GLY A 29 -14.63 1.86 -0.47
CA GLY A 29 -15.59 1.89 -1.59
C GLY A 29 -16.71 0.86 -1.50
N ASP A 30 -17.86 1.18 -2.13
CA ASP A 30 -19.08 0.37 -2.10
C ASP A 30 -19.25 -0.53 -3.33
N HIS A 31 -18.30 -0.48 -4.28
CA HIS A 31 -18.31 -1.30 -5.48
C HIS A 31 -18.05 -2.79 -5.16
N PRO A 32 -18.48 -3.72 -6.02
CA PRO A 32 -18.13 -5.14 -5.88
C PRO A 32 -16.61 -5.34 -5.87
N LYS A 33 -16.13 -6.13 -4.91
CA LYS A 33 -14.70 -6.40 -4.72
C LYS A 33 -14.41 -7.88 -4.73
N LYS A 34 -13.17 -8.23 -5.08
CA LYS A 34 -12.60 -9.56 -4.93
C LYS A 34 -11.23 -9.49 -4.30
N THR A 35 -10.88 -10.54 -3.57
CA THR A 35 -9.59 -10.66 -2.89
C THR A 35 -8.86 -11.91 -3.33
N ALA A 36 -7.57 -11.75 -3.65
CA ALA A 36 -6.63 -12.85 -3.82
C ALA A 36 -5.59 -12.81 -2.70
N LEU A 37 -5.32 -13.96 -2.06
CA LEU A 37 -4.35 -14.08 -0.99
C LEU A 37 -3.00 -14.56 -1.52
N PHE A 38 -1.91 -14.08 -0.89
CA PHE A 38 -0.52 -14.42 -1.18
C PHE A 38 0.24 -14.58 0.14
N ASN A 39 1.58 -14.76 0.09
CA ASN A 39 2.38 -15.04 1.29
C ASN A 39 3.15 -13.81 1.81
N SER A 40 3.48 -12.86 0.94
CA SER A 40 4.30 -11.69 1.29
C SER A 40 3.82 -10.42 0.61
N GLY A 41 4.20 -9.27 1.18
CA GLY A 41 3.89 -7.97 0.58
C GLY A 41 4.46 -7.82 -0.83
N ALA A 42 5.67 -8.33 -1.08
CA ALA A 42 6.26 -8.31 -2.43
C ALA A 42 5.41 -9.12 -3.42
N GLU A 43 4.90 -10.29 -3.03
CA GLU A 43 3.98 -11.07 -3.88
C GLU A 43 2.67 -10.31 -4.14
N ALA A 44 2.11 -9.64 -3.14
CA ALA A 44 0.90 -8.84 -3.31
C ALA A 44 1.13 -7.72 -4.34
N VAL A 45 2.23 -6.95 -4.21
CA VAL A 45 2.56 -5.89 -5.16
C VAL A 45 2.83 -6.42 -6.56
N GLU A 46 3.60 -7.50 -6.71
CA GLU A 46 3.86 -8.17 -8.00
C GLU A 46 2.55 -8.58 -8.69
N ASN A 47 1.62 -9.17 -7.94
CA ASN A 47 0.34 -9.60 -8.49
C ASN A 47 -0.60 -8.41 -8.78
N ALA A 48 -0.60 -7.35 -7.98
CA ALA A 48 -1.37 -6.15 -8.26
C ALA A 48 -0.92 -5.51 -9.59
N VAL A 49 0.39 -5.37 -9.82
CA VAL A 49 0.94 -4.89 -11.10
C VAL A 49 0.60 -5.84 -12.26
N LYS A 50 0.70 -7.14 -12.04
CA LYS A 50 0.34 -8.16 -13.04
C LYS A 50 -1.12 -8.07 -13.45
N ILE A 51 -2.03 -7.90 -12.48
CA ILE A 51 -3.46 -7.72 -12.73
C ILE A 51 -3.72 -6.42 -13.49
N ALA A 52 -3.12 -5.29 -13.06
CA ALA A 52 -3.28 -4.00 -13.74
C ALA A 52 -2.80 -4.03 -15.20
N ARG A 53 -1.64 -4.65 -15.46
CA ARG A 53 -1.13 -4.84 -16.82
C ARG A 53 -2.05 -5.72 -17.68
N ASN A 54 -2.60 -6.77 -17.11
CA ASN A 54 -3.53 -7.66 -17.82
C ASN A 54 -4.84 -6.93 -18.16
N TYR A 55 -5.41 -6.22 -17.17
CA TYR A 55 -6.67 -5.49 -17.33
C TYR A 55 -6.58 -4.38 -18.37
N THR A 56 -5.52 -3.57 -18.32
CA THR A 56 -5.37 -2.40 -19.19
C THR A 56 -4.73 -2.72 -20.54
N GLY A 57 -4.02 -3.83 -20.69
CA GLY A 57 -3.18 -4.14 -21.85
C GLY A 57 -1.94 -3.24 -21.97
N LYS A 58 -1.70 -2.34 -21.01
CA LYS A 58 -0.59 -1.39 -20.98
C LYS A 58 0.58 -1.95 -20.15
N ARG A 59 1.79 -1.33 -20.25
CA ARG A 59 3.01 -1.88 -19.63
C ARG A 59 3.61 -1.01 -18.52
N GLY A 60 3.56 0.31 -18.67
CA GLY A 60 4.17 1.27 -17.75
C GLY A 60 3.61 1.17 -16.35
N VAL A 61 4.47 1.31 -15.37
CA VAL A 61 4.13 1.42 -13.95
C VAL A 61 4.80 2.65 -13.39
N VAL A 62 4.05 3.55 -12.80
CA VAL A 62 4.59 4.69 -12.08
C VAL A 62 4.59 4.40 -10.59
N VAL A 63 5.72 4.68 -9.95
CA VAL A 63 5.91 4.63 -8.49
C VAL A 63 6.44 5.97 -7.99
N MET A 64 6.31 6.23 -6.71
CA MET A 64 6.71 7.50 -6.14
C MET A 64 8.19 7.54 -5.71
N ASP A 65 8.77 8.73 -5.69
CA ASP A 65 10.06 8.95 -5.04
C ASP A 65 10.02 8.46 -3.59
N ARG A 66 11.13 7.93 -3.11
CA ARG A 66 11.30 7.38 -1.75
C ARG A 66 10.46 6.14 -1.43
N ALA A 67 9.66 5.63 -2.37
CA ALA A 67 8.81 4.47 -2.16
C ALA A 67 9.59 3.18 -1.84
N PHE A 68 8.92 2.29 -1.12
CA PHE A 68 9.38 0.92 -0.87
C PHE A 68 8.23 -0.07 -1.11
N HIS A 69 8.42 -0.98 -2.07
CA HIS A 69 7.40 -1.96 -2.43
C HIS A 69 7.85 -3.42 -2.31
N GLY A 70 9.08 -3.66 -1.91
CA GLY A 70 9.60 -5.03 -1.69
C GLY A 70 11.01 -5.27 -2.21
N ARG A 71 11.41 -6.55 -2.20
CA ARG A 71 12.78 -7.02 -2.50
C ARG A 71 12.85 -8.13 -3.55
N THR A 72 11.80 -8.35 -4.34
CA THR A 72 11.84 -9.18 -5.55
C THR A 72 12.30 -8.35 -6.75
N ASN A 73 12.56 -8.96 -7.90
CA ASN A 73 13.13 -8.23 -9.05
C ASN A 73 12.25 -7.03 -9.48
N LEU A 74 10.93 -7.22 -9.62
CA LEU A 74 10.02 -6.14 -9.95
C LEU A 74 9.90 -5.13 -8.80
N THR A 75 9.68 -5.58 -7.58
CA THR A 75 9.49 -4.67 -6.45
C THR A 75 10.76 -3.92 -6.06
N MET A 76 11.97 -4.47 -6.31
CA MET A 76 13.23 -3.70 -6.23
C MET A 76 13.30 -2.60 -7.29
N ALA A 77 12.84 -2.85 -8.52
CA ALA A 77 12.72 -1.79 -9.54
C ALA A 77 11.82 -0.65 -9.05
N MET A 78 10.73 -0.99 -8.36
CA MET A 78 9.76 -0.06 -7.79
C MET A 78 10.27 0.65 -6.53
N THR A 79 11.20 0.05 -5.77
CA THR A 79 11.78 0.62 -4.55
C THR A 79 12.81 1.69 -4.87
N ALA A 80 12.83 2.80 -4.13
CA ALA A 80 13.66 3.96 -4.43
C ALA A 80 15.13 3.78 -4.00
N LYS A 81 15.37 3.46 -2.71
CA LYS A 81 16.72 3.45 -2.14
C LYS A 81 17.62 2.41 -2.78
N GLN A 82 18.81 2.84 -3.24
CA GLN A 82 19.84 1.92 -3.74
C GLN A 82 20.42 1.09 -2.58
N SER A 83 20.96 1.75 -1.56
CA SER A 83 21.44 1.08 -0.36
C SER A 83 20.37 1.16 0.75
N PRO A 84 20.07 0.05 1.45
CA PRO A 84 20.68 -1.29 1.32
C PRO A 84 19.95 -2.23 0.33
N TYR A 85 18.95 -1.76 -0.42
CA TYR A 85 17.95 -2.65 -1.04
C TYR A 85 18.32 -3.17 -2.44
N LYS A 86 19.09 -2.41 -3.23
CA LYS A 86 19.25 -2.64 -4.67
C LYS A 86 20.70 -2.88 -5.14
N ASN A 87 21.70 -2.40 -4.38
CA ASN A 87 23.10 -2.49 -4.79
C ASN A 87 23.53 -3.93 -5.05
N GLY A 88 24.00 -4.19 -6.26
CA GLY A 88 24.54 -5.49 -6.68
C GLY A 88 23.46 -6.51 -7.12
N PHE A 89 22.18 -6.18 -7.13
CA PHE A 89 21.08 -7.11 -7.43
C PHE A 89 20.45 -6.93 -8.82
N GLY A 90 20.93 -5.98 -9.63
CA GLY A 90 20.44 -5.78 -11.00
C GLY A 90 20.85 -6.90 -11.97
N PRO A 91 20.27 -6.94 -13.19
CA PRO A 91 19.33 -5.98 -13.74
C PRO A 91 17.89 -6.11 -13.16
N PHE A 92 17.19 -4.99 -13.12
CA PHE A 92 15.82 -4.93 -12.61
C PHE A 92 14.77 -5.00 -13.72
N ALA A 93 13.50 -5.24 -13.33
CA ALA A 93 12.38 -5.25 -14.26
C ALA A 93 12.24 -3.90 -14.98
N PRO A 94 11.98 -3.90 -16.30
CA PRO A 94 11.77 -2.69 -17.09
C PRO A 94 10.36 -2.10 -16.89
N GLU A 95 10.13 -0.94 -17.54
CA GLU A 95 8.85 -0.22 -17.58
C GLU A 95 8.38 0.29 -16.21
N ILE A 96 9.33 0.60 -15.33
CA ILE A 96 9.09 1.21 -14.03
C ILE A 96 9.61 2.65 -14.07
N TYR A 97 8.72 3.60 -13.87
CA TYR A 97 8.99 5.02 -13.92
C TYR A 97 8.78 5.64 -12.54
N ARG A 98 9.54 6.67 -12.21
CA ARG A 98 9.52 7.26 -10.87
C ARG A 98 9.08 8.71 -10.92
N ALA A 99 7.98 9.03 -10.23
CA ALA A 99 7.43 10.36 -10.12
C ALA A 99 7.71 11.00 -8.75
N PRO A 100 7.82 12.32 -8.67
CA PRO A 100 7.91 13.01 -7.39
C PRO A 100 6.64 12.78 -6.57
N MET A 101 6.79 12.65 -5.25
CA MET A 101 5.68 12.60 -4.30
C MET A 101 5.67 13.86 -3.44
N SER A 102 4.50 14.25 -2.96
CA SER A 102 4.35 15.34 -1.99
C SER A 102 5.16 15.05 -0.73
N TYR A 103 5.95 16.05 -0.33
CA TYR A 103 6.69 16.05 0.92
C TYR A 103 6.66 17.45 1.54
N PRO A 104 5.59 17.80 2.28
CA PRO A 104 5.34 19.18 2.71
C PRO A 104 6.53 19.88 3.38
N LEU A 105 7.26 19.17 4.24
CA LEU A 105 8.47 19.71 4.89
C LEU A 105 9.55 20.14 3.89
N ARG A 106 9.67 19.46 2.75
CA ARG A 106 10.78 19.66 1.80
C ARG A 106 10.39 20.48 0.58
N ASP A 107 9.16 20.34 0.10
CA ASP A 107 8.70 21.01 -1.11
C ASP A 107 7.83 22.25 -0.84
N GLY A 108 7.22 22.33 0.35
CA GLY A 108 6.35 23.44 0.73
C GLY A 108 5.11 23.59 -0.15
N LEU A 109 4.77 22.55 -0.95
CA LEU A 109 3.67 22.59 -1.91
C LEU A 109 2.36 22.16 -1.27
N SER A 110 1.26 22.76 -1.73
CA SER A 110 -0.07 22.25 -1.48
C SER A 110 -0.28 20.89 -2.18
N GLY A 111 -1.28 20.11 -1.75
CA GLY A 111 -1.61 18.82 -2.37
C GLY A 111 -1.86 18.94 -3.86
N ALA A 112 -2.59 19.98 -4.29
CA ALA A 112 -2.88 20.23 -5.70
C ALA A 112 -1.61 20.55 -6.52
N GLU A 113 -0.71 21.38 -6.00
CA GLU A 113 0.54 21.73 -6.68
C GLU A 113 1.48 20.53 -6.78
N ALA A 114 1.63 19.76 -5.69
CA ALA A 114 2.43 18.54 -5.68
C ALA A 114 1.85 17.49 -6.67
N ALA A 115 0.53 17.28 -6.68
CA ALA A 115 -0.11 16.38 -7.63
C ALA A 115 0.09 16.82 -9.08
N LYS A 116 -0.04 18.12 -9.37
CA LYS A 116 0.25 18.66 -10.70
C LYS A 116 1.68 18.35 -11.16
N LYS A 117 2.65 18.49 -10.26
CA LYS A 117 4.07 18.17 -10.56
C LYS A 117 4.24 16.68 -10.88
N THR A 118 3.62 15.81 -10.08
CA THR A 118 3.61 14.35 -10.30
C THR A 118 2.99 14.00 -11.65
N ILE A 119 1.79 14.52 -11.94
CA ILE A 119 1.04 14.27 -13.16
C ILE A 119 1.83 14.77 -14.39
N THR A 120 2.41 15.96 -14.32
CA THR A 120 3.22 16.50 -15.42
C THR A 120 4.38 15.57 -15.77
N MET A 121 5.07 15.03 -14.76
CA MET A 121 6.14 14.04 -15.00
C MET A 121 5.59 12.76 -15.64
N ILE A 122 4.47 12.24 -15.15
CA ILE A 122 3.84 11.05 -15.74
C ILE A 122 3.50 11.25 -17.22
N GLU A 123 2.92 12.38 -17.56
CA GLU A 123 2.55 12.71 -18.93
C GLU A 123 3.76 12.87 -19.85
N GLN A 124 4.85 13.45 -19.34
CA GLN A 124 6.08 13.66 -20.11
C GLN A 124 6.90 12.40 -20.33
N GLU A 125 7.03 11.54 -19.30
CA GLU A 125 7.92 10.37 -19.35
C GLU A 125 7.24 9.11 -19.89
N VAL A 126 5.95 8.92 -19.63
CA VAL A 126 5.23 7.68 -19.94
C VAL A 126 4.04 7.93 -20.85
N GLY A 127 3.23 8.92 -20.50
CA GLY A 127 1.92 9.17 -21.09
C GLY A 127 0.85 8.16 -20.65
N ALA A 128 -0.37 8.62 -20.43
CA ALA A 128 -1.48 7.80 -19.96
C ALA A 128 -1.78 6.59 -20.86
N ALA A 129 -1.56 6.72 -22.17
CA ALA A 129 -1.79 5.64 -23.15
C ALA A 129 -0.90 4.40 -22.92
N ASN A 130 0.27 4.56 -22.29
CA ASN A 130 1.21 3.48 -22.05
C ASN A 130 1.19 3.01 -20.59
N LEU A 131 0.50 3.74 -19.70
CA LEU A 131 0.55 3.54 -18.26
C LEU A 131 -0.53 2.56 -17.79
N ALA A 132 -0.12 1.42 -17.25
CA ALA A 132 -1.02 0.43 -16.68
C ALA A 132 -1.53 0.86 -15.29
N CYS A 133 -0.64 1.33 -14.45
CA CYS A 133 -1.00 1.71 -13.09
C CYS A 133 -0.05 2.74 -12.46
N VAL A 134 -0.59 3.47 -11.50
CA VAL A 134 0.17 4.23 -10.50
C VAL A 134 0.11 3.47 -9.18
N VAL A 135 1.27 3.24 -8.56
CA VAL A 135 1.39 2.58 -7.25
C VAL A 135 1.95 3.57 -6.24
N THR A 136 1.24 3.78 -5.15
CA THR A 136 1.64 4.71 -4.09
C THR A 136 1.38 4.13 -2.70
N GLU A 137 2.24 4.48 -1.74
CA GLU A 137 1.95 4.31 -0.32
C GLU A 137 1.14 5.53 0.14
N PRO A 138 0.05 5.39 0.90
CA PRO A 138 -0.74 6.55 1.35
C PRO A 138 0.03 7.38 2.39
N ILE A 139 0.90 6.73 3.17
CA ILE A 139 1.94 7.31 4.00
C ILE A 139 3.20 6.52 3.69
N GLN A 140 4.26 7.19 3.23
CA GLN A 140 5.50 6.50 2.85
C GLN A 140 6.22 5.92 4.07
N GLY A 141 6.33 4.59 4.15
CA GLY A 141 6.96 3.89 5.25
C GLY A 141 8.48 4.11 5.29
N GLU A 142 9.21 3.41 4.46
CA GLU A 142 10.68 3.47 4.37
C GLU A 142 11.19 4.84 3.85
N GLY A 143 10.32 5.61 3.25
CA GLY A 143 10.57 6.99 2.83
C GLY A 143 10.68 7.98 3.97
N GLY A 144 10.25 7.59 5.21
CA GLY A 144 10.37 8.39 6.42
C GLY A 144 9.03 8.74 7.08
N PHE A 145 8.02 7.90 6.98
CA PHE A 145 6.64 8.10 7.47
C PHE A 145 6.07 9.44 6.98
N VAL A 146 6.32 9.72 5.69
CA VAL A 146 5.90 10.97 5.07
C VAL A 146 4.42 10.93 4.75
N VAL A 147 3.67 11.83 5.38
CA VAL A 147 2.26 12.08 5.08
C VAL A 147 2.21 13.13 3.97
N PRO A 148 1.58 12.83 2.82
CA PRO A 148 1.46 13.81 1.74
C PRO A 148 0.55 14.98 2.15
N ALA A 149 0.68 16.11 1.48
CA ALA A 149 -0.21 17.25 1.69
C ALA A 149 -1.67 16.86 1.34
N GLU A 150 -2.61 17.41 2.11
CA GLU A 150 -4.04 17.17 1.94
C GLU A 150 -4.50 17.38 0.48
N GLY A 151 -5.29 16.43 -0.03
CA GLY A 151 -5.80 16.44 -1.40
C GLY A 151 -4.82 15.91 -2.48
N TYR A 152 -3.57 15.60 -2.13
CA TYR A 152 -2.61 15.06 -3.09
C TYR A 152 -3.05 13.72 -3.66
N LEU A 153 -3.37 12.75 -2.79
CA LEU A 153 -3.80 11.42 -3.23
C LEU A 153 -5.12 11.45 -3.99
N ALA A 154 -6.06 12.28 -3.55
CA ALA A 154 -7.34 12.46 -4.24
C ALA A 154 -7.16 13.02 -5.66
N ALA A 155 -6.22 13.95 -5.85
CA ALA A 155 -5.92 14.50 -7.17
C ALA A 155 -5.25 13.47 -8.09
N ILE A 156 -4.34 12.64 -7.55
CA ILE A 156 -3.73 11.54 -8.32
C ILE A 156 -4.79 10.49 -8.70
N GLN A 157 -5.64 10.08 -7.74
CA GLN A 157 -6.74 9.15 -8.01
C GLN A 157 -7.65 9.69 -9.12
N LYS A 158 -8.05 10.96 -9.02
CA LYS A 158 -8.90 11.58 -10.03
C LYS A 158 -8.26 11.53 -11.41
N TRP A 159 -6.97 11.88 -11.51
CA TRP A 159 -6.25 11.81 -12.79
C TRP A 159 -6.19 10.39 -13.33
N CYS A 160 -5.93 9.39 -12.48
CA CYS A 160 -5.94 7.97 -12.89
C CYS A 160 -7.30 7.56 -13.46
N ASN A 161 -8.39 7.91 -12.77
CA ASN A 161 -9.76 7.62 -13.21
C ASN A 161 -10.10 8.29 -14.54
N ASP A 162 -9.69 9.55 -14.73
CA ASP A 162 -9.94 10.31 -15.95
C ASP A 162 -9.17 9.77 -17.18
N ASN A 163 -8.16 8.91 -16.97
CA ASN A 163 -7.24 8.42 -17.99
C ASN A 163 -7.18 6.89 -18.13
N ASP A 164 -8.11 6.15 -17.56
CA ASP A 164 -8.13 4.67 -17.58
C ASP A 164 -6.79 4.06 -17.11
N VAL A 165 -6.25 4.59 -16.01
CA VAL A 165 -5.04 4.12 -15.32
C VAL A 165 -5.44 3.51 -14.00
N VAL A 166 -5.01 2.29 -13.71
CA VAL A 166 -5.34 1.63 -12.44
C VAL A 166 -4.61 2.29 -11.28
N PHE A 167 -5.35 2.75 -10.27
CA PHE A 167 -4.79 3.35 -9.05
C PHE A 167 -4.65 2.31 -7.95
N ILE A 168 -3.40 1.97 -7.61
CA ILE A 168 -3.05 0.97 -6.60
C ILE A 168 -2.49 1.67 -5.38
N VAL A 169 -3.07 1.41 -4.21
CA VAL A 169 -2.55 1.91 -2.94
C VAL A 169 -1.91 0.76 -2.16
N ASP A 170 -0.63 0.94 -1.83
CA ASP A 170 0.15 0.00 -1.04
C ASP A 170 -0.03 0.29 0.46
N GLU A 171 -0.97 -0.44 1.06
CA GLU A 171 -1.31 -0.34 2.49
C GLU A 171 -0.57 -1.36 3.37
N ILE A 172 0.46 -1.99 2.83
CA ILE A 172 1.23 -3.04 3.53
C ILE A 172 1.77 -2.54 4.88
N GLN A 173 2.18 -1.28 4.97
CA GLN A 173 2.70 -0.71 6.21
C GLN A 173 1.70 0.21 6.92
N ALA A 174 0.88 0.94 6.20
CA ALA A 174 -0.02 1.94 6.75
C ALA A 174 -1.39 1.40 7.16
N GLY A 175 -1.82 0.29 6.55
CA GLY A 175 -3.12 -0.35 6.79
C GLY A 175 -3.20 -1.17 8.09
N MET A 176 -4.26 -1.93 8.21
CA MET A 176 -4.50 -2.84 9.34
C MET A 176 -4.44 -2.12 10.69
N MET A 177 -5.25 -1.08 10.86
CA MET A 177 -5.39 -0.26 12.08
C MET A 177 -4.12 0.52 12.47
N ARG A 178 -3.03 0.47 11.68
CA ARG A 178 -1.77 1.14 12.02
C ARG A 178 -1.94 2.65 12.20
N THR A 179 -2.76 3.29 11.40
CA THR A 179 -2.98 4.74 11.40
C THR A 179 -4.27 5.17 12.08
N GLY A 180 -4.98 4.23 12.72
CA GLY A 180 -6.21 4.52 13.45
C GLY A 180 -7.51 4.21 12.67
N THR A 181 -7.38 3.74 11.43
CA THR A 181 -8.45 3.26 10.55
C THR A 181 -8.05 1.91 9.96
N TRP A 182 -8.98 1.17 9.32
CA TRP A 182 -8.63 -0.06 8.63
C TRP A 182 -7.54 0.18 7.59
N PHE A 183 -7.64 1.25 6.84
CA PHE A 183 -6.68 1.66 5.81
C PHE A 183 -6.36 3.15 5.95
N ALA A 184 -5.12 3.54 5.68
CA ALA A 184 -4.75 4.96 5.70
C ALA A 184 -5.45 5.76 4.61
N SER A 185 -5.90 5.12 3.54
CA SER A 185 -6.77 5.68 2.49
C SER A 185 -8.05 6.32 3.04
N ASP A 186 -8.58 5.80 4.15
CA ASP A 186 -9.81 6.30 4.79
C ASP A 186 -9.66 7.75 5.28
N HIS A 187 -8.44 8.17 5.65
CA HIS A 187 -8.20 9.53 6.16
C HIS A 187 -8.46 10.64 5.12
N GLU A 188 -8.31 10.33 3.84
CA GLU A 188 -8.54 11.27 2.74
C GLU A 188 -9.77 10.90 1.89
N GLY A 189 -10.49 9.84 2.29
CA GLY A 189 -11.69 9.37 1.58
C GLY A 189 -11.40 8.88 0.15
N ILE A 190 -10.17 8.44 -0.11
CA ILE A 190 -9.82 7.88 -1.42
C ILE A 190 -10.28 6.43 -1.55
N VAL A 191 -10.69 6.06 -2.75
CA VAL A 191 -11.19 4.73 -3.09
C VAL A 191 -10.32 4.14 -4.19
N PRO A 192 -9.23 3.42 -3.84
CA PRO A 192 -8.34 2.81 -4.82
C PRO A 192 -9.03 1.74 -5.66
N ASP A 193 -8.53 1.50 -6.87
CA ASP A 193 -8.95 0.36 -7.68
C ASP A 193 -8.47 -0.96 -7.10
N MET A 194 -7.27 -0.98 -6.53
CA MET A 194 -6.71 -2.11 -5.79
C MET A 194 -5.91 -1.64 -4.58
N VAL A 195 -5.93 -2.46 -3.53
CA VAL A 195 -5.15 -2.27 -2.30
C VAL A 195 -4.27 -3.49 -2.07
N THR A 196 -2.98 -3.29 -1.78
CA THR A 196 -2.08 -4.35 -1.34
C THR A 196 -1.95 -4.36 0.18
N ILE A 197 -2.04 -5.54 0.78
CA ILE A 197 -2.15 -5.74 2.22
C ILE A 197 -1.18 -6.82 2.67
N ALA A 198 -0.47 -6.62 3.79
CA ALA A 198 0.39 -7.62 4.42
C ALA A 198 0.72 -7.22 5.88
N LYS A 199 1.91 -7.57 6.36
CA LYS A 199 2.44 -7.22 7.70
C LYS A 199 1.45 -7.50 8.84
N GLY A 200 0.64 -6.51 9.22
CA GLY A 200 -0.31 -6.59 10.33
C GLY A 200 -1.49 -7.55 10.12
N ILE A 201 -1.72 -8.03 8.90
CA ILE A 201 -2.91 -8.83 8.54
C ILE A 201 -3.08 -10.11 9.37
N ALA A 202 -1.99 -10.79 9.72
CA ALA A 202 -2.03 -12.12 10.37
C ALA A 202 -1.07 -12.22 11.56
N SER A 203 -0.80 -11.13 12.25
CA SER A 203 -0.01 -11.06 13.50
C SER A 203 1.31 -11.84 13.46
N GLY A 204 2.03 -11.78 12.34
CA GLY A 204 3.34 -12.41 12.15
C GLY A 204 3.34 -13.68 11.32
N MET A 205 2.18 -14.23 10.97
CA MET A 205 2.10 -15.33 10.01
C MET A 205 2.24 -14.81 8.58
N PRO A 206 2.93 -15.56 7.68
CA PRO A 206 3.06 -15.17 6.27
C PRO A 206 1.71 -15.15 5.56
N LEU A 207 1.18 -13.96 5.34
CA LEU A 207 -0.04 -13.71 4.60
C LEU A 207 0.02 -12.31 3.99
N SER A 208 -0.51 -12.20 2.78
CA SER A 208 -0.76 -10.93 2.11
C SER A 208 -1.97 -11.04 1.19
N ALA A 209 -2.48 -9.92 0.74
CA ALA A 209 -3.66 -9.88 -0.12
C ALA A 209 -3.55 -8.76 -1.16
N VAL A 210 -4.26 -8.95 -2.26
CA VAL A 210 -4.71 -7.89 -3.15
C VAL A 210 -6.22 -7.90 -3.13
N THR A 211 -6.83 -6.80 -2.73
CA THR A 211 -8.27 -6.57 -2.78
C THR A 211 -8.54 -5.44 -3.76
N GLY A 212 -9.47 -5.63 -4.67
CA GLY A 212 -9.76 -4.60 -5.67
C GLY A 212 -11.12 -4.79 -6.34
N ARG A 213 -11.42 -3.87 -7.27
CA ARG A 213 -12.65 -3.91 -8.07
C ARG A 213 -12.80 -5.25 -8.77
N ALA A 214 -13.98 -5.84 -8.69
CA ALA A 214 -14.23 -7.19 -9.19
C ALA A 214 -13.87 -7.32 -10.68
N GLU A 215 -14.20 -6.32 -11.50
CA GLU A 215 -13.90 -6.32 -12.94
C GLU A 215 -12.39 -6.31 -13.24
N ILE A 216 -11.59 -5.66 -12.40
CA ILE A 216 -10.13 -5.64 -12.52
C ILE A 216 -9.55 -6.97 -12.04
N MET A 217 -10.01 -7.44 -10.88
CA MET A 217 -9.54 -8.69 -10.29
C MET A 217 -9.90 -9.94 -11.11
N ASP A 218 -10.93 -9.87 -11.93
CA ASP A 218 -11.37 -10.97 -12.83
C ASP A 218 -10.65 -10.96 -14.19
N SER A 219 -9.84 -9.94 -14.48
CA SER A 219 -9.16 -9.84 -15.78
C SER A 219 -8.15 -10.95 -16.08
N PRO A 220 -7.38 -11.49 -15.11
CA PRO A 220 -6.47 -12.60 -15.40
C PRO A 220 -7.21 -13.88 -15.76
N GLN A 221 -6.70 -14.60 -16.77
CA GLN A 221 -7.22 -15.90 -17.16
C GLN A 221 -7.11 -16.92 -16.00
N PRO A 222 -7.96 -17.98 -15.99
CA PRO A 222 -7.84 -19.06 -15.01
C PRO A 222 -6.42 -19.61 -14.94
N GLY A 223 -5.90 -19.76 -13.72
CA GLY A 223 -4.51 -20.17 -13.47
C GLY A 223 -3.47 -19.05 -13.64
N GLY A 224 -3.89 -17.84 -13.99
CA GLY A 224 -3.01 -16.67 -14.13
C GLY A 224 -2.48 -16.14 -12.81
N LEU A 225 -3.20 -16.31 -11.72
CA LEU A 225 -2.80 -15.98 -10.36
C LEU A 225 -2.71 -17.24 -9.51
N GLY A 226 -1.86 -17.23 -8.47
CA GLY A 226 -1.81 -18.32 -7.53
C GLY A 226 -0.42 -18.50 -6.88
N GLY A 227 -0.33 -19.53 -6.08
CA GLY A 227 0.87 -20.00 -5.38
C GLY A 227 0.50 -21.20 -4.52
N THR A 228 1.37 -22.17 -4.39
CA THR A 228 1.09 -23.45 -3.74
C THR A 228 0.56 -23.29 -2.32
N TYR A 229 1.10 -22.33 -1.56
CA TYR A 229 0.76 -22.13 -0.15
C TYR A 229 0.00 -20.82 0.13
N THR A 230 -0.43 -20.10 -0.91
CA THR A 230 -1.17 -18.86 -0.75
C THR A 230 -2.47 -19.08 0.01
N GLY A 231 -2.74 -18.25 1.00
CA GLY A 231 -3.93 -18.38 1.83
C GLY A 231 -3.95 -19.68 2.64
N ASN A 232 -2.79 -20.12 3.16
CA ASN A 232 -2.74 -21.33 3.99
C ASN A 232 -3.65 -21.23 5.22
N PRO A 233 -4.28 -22.35 5.67
CA PRO A 233 -5.28 -22.33 6.73
C PRO A 233 -4.78 -21.75 8.07
N VAL A 234 -3.50 -21.92 8.40
CA VAL A 234 -2.92 -21.43 9.65
C VAL A 234 -2.84 -19.90 9.64
N ALA A 235 -2.34 -19.33 8.54
CA ALA A 235 -2.27 -17.87 8.41
C ALA A 235 -3.67 -17.25 8.28
N CYS A 236 -4.62 -17.91 7.58
CA CYS A 236 -5.99 -17.44 7.52
C CYS A 236 -6.67 -17.44 8.89
N ALA A 237 -6.47 -18.49 9.70
CA ALA A 237 -6.98 -18.54 11.06
C ALA A 237 -6.37 -17.42 11.94
N ALA A 238 -5.08 -17.16 11.80
CA ALA A 238 -4.41 -16.05 12.48
C ALA A 238 -4.97 -14.68 12.05
N ALA A 239 -5.23 -14.51 10.74
CA ALA A 239 -5.82 -13.27 10.22
C ALA A 239 -7.23 -13.03 10.79
N LEU A 240 -8.09 -14.04 10.79
CA LEU A 240 -9.45 -13.92 11.35
C LEU A 240 -9.41 -13.57 12.85
N ALA A 241 -8.50 -14.19 13.61
CA ALA A 241 -8.30 -13.85 15.01
C ALA A 241 -7.78 -12.40 15.17
N THR A 242 -6.90 -11.95 14.28
CA THR A 242 -6.37 -10.58 14.27
C THR A 242 -7.47 -9.57 13.97
N PHE A 243 -8.33 -9.82 13.00
CA PHE A 243 -9.46 -8.93 12.67
C PHE A 243 -10.43 -8.80 13.84
N LYS A 244 -10.74 -9.93 14.49
CA LYS A 244 -11.55 -9.93 15.69
C LYS A 244 -10.93 -9.11 16.84
N GLU A 245 -9.64 -9.23 17.06
CA GLU A 245 -8.93 -8.43 18.07
C GLU A 245 -8.97 -6.93 17.73
N PHE A 246 -8.87 -6.55 16.45
CA PHE A 246 -8.96 -5.16 16.03
C PHE A 246 -10.31 -4.53 16.39
N GLU A 247 -11.39 -5.28 16.17
CA GLU A 247 -12.76 -4.85 16.46
C GLU A 247 -13.06 -4.88 17.96
N ASP A 248 -12.83 -6.02 18.63
CA ASP A 248 -13.17 -6.21 20.04
C ASP A 248 -12.43 -5.22 20.97
N LYS A 249 -11.22 -4.81 20.61
CA LYS A 249 -10.36 -3.96 21.45
C LYS A 249 -10.17 -2.54 20.92
N ASP A 250 -10.91 -2.17 19.89
CA ASP A 250 -10.83 -0.86 19.24
C ASP A 250 -9.38 -0.41 18.99
N PHE A 251 -8.68 -1.15 18.13
CA PHE A 251 -7.29 -0.83 17.82
C PHE A 251 -7.15 0.53 17.11
N GLY A 252 -8.20 0.99 16.44
CA GLY A 252 -8.25 2.33 15.87
C GLY A 252 -8.08 3.41 16.93
N ALA A 253 -8.94 3.39 17.95
CA ALA A 253 -8.85 4.33 19.08
C ALA A 253 -7.53 4.20 19.84
N ARG A 254 -6.99 2.97 19.99
CA ARG A 254 -5.68 2.77 20.62
C ARG A 254 -4.54 3.40 19.84
N ALA A 255 -4.54 3.28 18.50
CA ALA A 255 -3.53 3.92 17.64
C ALA A 255 -3.61 5.45 17.74
N GLN A 256 -4.82 6.02 17.72
CA GLN A 256 -5.05 7.46 17.90
C GLN A 256 -4.59 7.96 19.28
N ASN A 257 -4.85 7.18 20.33
CA ASN A 257 -4.37 7.51 21.67
C ASN A 257 -2.83 7.47 21.77
N LEU A 258 -2.18 6.53 21.09
CA LEU A 258 -0.71 6.49 21.02
C LEU A 258 -0.15 7.75 20.32
N GLU A 259 -0.79 8.20 19.24
CA GLU A 259 -0.40 9.46 18.60
C GLU A 259 -0.52 10.65 19.55
N LYS A 260 -1.66 10.75 20.26
CA LYS A 260 -1.89 11.81 21.25
C LYS A 260 -0.82 11.83 22.32
N ILE A 261 -0.54 10.69 22.97
CA ILE A 261 0.50 10.57 24.01
C ILE A 261 1.86 10.95 23.44
N ALA A 262 2.21 10.45 22.25
CA ALA A 262 3.50 10.76 21.63
C ALA A 262 3.65 12.27 21.34
N ARG A 263 2.59 12.96 20.89
CA ARG A 263 2.61 14.41 20.68
C ARG A 263 2.79 15.16 21.99
N GLU A 264 2.09 14.79 23.04
CA GLU A 264 2.19 15.41 24.38
C GLU A 264 3.58 15.22 24.98
N GLU A 265 4.14 14.02 24.94
CA GLU A 265 5.45 13.68 25.53
C GLU A 265 6.64 14.29 24.73
N LEU A 266 6.47 14.44 23.43
CA LEU A 266 7.52 14.98 22.55
C LEU A 266 7.43 16.52 22.36
N GLU A 267 6.33 17.16 22.78
CA GLU A 267 6.16 18.61 22.66
C GLU A 267 7.38 19.43 23.17
N PRO A 268 8.01 19.08 24.32
CA PRO A 268 9.16 19.83 24.80
C PRO A 268 10.38 19.88 23.89
N ILE A 269 10.52 18.89 22.99
CA ILE A 269 11.67 18.83 22.05
C ILE A 269 11.33 19.35 20.65
N LEU A 270 10.07 19.65 20.34
CA LEU A 270 9.67 20.15 19.02
C LEU A 270 10.15 21.59 18.75
N GLY A 271 10.60 22.32 19.77
CA GLY A 271 11.22 23.63 19.64
C GLY A 271 12.76 23.62 19.52
N ASP A 272 13.39 22.44 19.50
CA ASP A 272 14.84 22.31 19.32
C ASP A 272 15.20 22.45 17.82
N ASP A 273 16.18 23.31 17.50
CA ASP A 273 16.60 23.60 16.11
C ASP A 273 17.06 22.35 15.33
N ARG A 274 17.35 21.26 16.03
CA ARG A 274 17.73 19.98 15.43
C ARG A 274 16.52 19.11 15.07
N VAL A 275 15.30 19.48 15.46
CA VAL A 275 14.06 18.78 15.17
C VAL A 275 13.29 19.54 14.10
N ALA A 276 13.28 19.01 12.88
CA ALA A 276 12.57 19.64 11.77
C ALA A 276 11.07 19.43 11.81
N GLU A 277 10.64 18.23 12.19
CA GLU A 277 9.22 17.87 12.16
C GLU A 277 8.93 16.64 13.03
N PHE A 278 7.76 16.63 13.66
CA PHE A 278 7.09 15.43 14.15
C PHE A 278 5.85 15.15 13.28
N ARG A 279 5.82 14.02 12.61
CA ARG A 279 4.76 13.68 11.64
C ARG A 279 4.29 12.25 11.79
N GLY A 280 3.21 11.93 11.09
CA GLY A 280 2.60 10.61 11.02
C GLY A 280 1.14 10.63 11.43
N ARG A 281 0.54 9.44 11.52
CA ARG A 281 -0.85 9.22 11.95
C ARG A 281 -0.94 7.95 12.79
N GLY A 282 -1.73 7.98 13.84
CA GLY A 282 -1.95 6.83 14.73
C GLY A 282 -0.65 6.31 15.34
N ALA A 283 -0.32 5.04 15.11
CA ALA A 283 0.91 4.41 15.58
C ALA A 283 2.02 4.35 14.49
N MET A 284 1.94 5.18 13.46
CA MET A 284 2.94 5.35 12.41
C MET A 284 3.52 6.77 12.49
N LEU A 285 4.48 6.97 13.39
CA LEU A 285 5.00 8.28 13.80
C LEU A 285 6.50 8.38 13.57
N ALA A 286 6.99 9.56 13.23
CA ALA A 286 8.40 9.86 13.05
C ALA A 286 8.78 11.25 13.56
N LEU A 287 10.00 11.36 14.13
CA LEU A 287 10.72 12.60 14.32
C LEU A 287 11.79 12.73 13.24
N GLU A 288 11.82 13.83 12.55
CA GLU A 288 12.90 14.15 11.62
C GLU A 288 13.90 15.09 12.27
N PHE A 289 15.15 14.61 12.36
CA PHE A 289 16.26 15.40 12.84
C PHE A 289 17.02 16.01 11.67
N VAL A 290 17.53 17.22 11.86
CA VAL A 290 18.35 17.95 10.89
C VAL A 290 19.63 18.42 11.54
N THR A 291 20.65 18.66 10.72
CA THR A 291 21.85 19.38 11.16
C THR A 291 21.54 20.88 11.22
N ALA A 292 22.27 21.60 12.05
CA ALA A 292 22.05 23.03 12.25
C ALA A 292 22.59 23.93 11.10
N ASP A 293 23.15 23.33 10.05
CA ASP A 293 23.81 23.97 8.88
C ASP A 293 23.08 23.66 7.56
#